data_c5040c75078b89e8de747f74a5ab57e3
#
_entry.id   c5040c75078b89e8de747f74a5ab57e3
#
_cell.length_a   1.000
_cell.length_b   1.000
_cell.length_c   1.000
_cell.angle_alpha   90.00
_cell.angle_beta   90.00
_cell.angle_gamma   90.00
#
_symmetry.space_group_name_H-M   'P 1'
#
loop_
_entity.id
_entity.type
_entity.pdbx_description
1 polymer ?
#
loop_
_entity_poly.entity_id
_entity_poly.type
_entity_poly.pdbx_seq_one_letter_code
_entity_poly.pdbx_strand_id
1 'polypeptide(L)'
;VNQFPDVEPPVLVINIPYPGASPETVEREVVNRIEKALQSISGVDRSNSTSREGSATLVLVFDFSKNMIEAADEVRNAIASVRYKLPTEIREPIITRADPGAQPILQLSLSSTTLTHAQLSRLAEDKLAERFRGIPGVSTVGVNGALKRELSILLHAEKLREFGVSVTEVLNAVRAQNTTAPVGKVRGTLEDQSIRLLGRLESPAEFEQMIIKRSVTNGTGTVVRLGQVADVQDGFAEMTGYSLRNGRPNVGISITRSRDASTVSVANGARALLKDVEKDLPKGTTLEITQDGGKDAENSLHNVTDALVFGAALTIFVVYAFLNS
;
A
#
# COMPACT_ATOMS: atom_id res chain seq x y z
N VAL A 1 -16.04 -11.67 -17.55
CA VAL A 1 -16.65 -12.62 -16.60
C VAL A 1 -15.87 -12.54 -15.32
N ASN A 2 -16.57 -12.38 -14.21
CA ASN A 2 -15.98 -12.30 -12.87
C ASN A 2 -16.11 -13.67 -12.19
N GLN A 3 -15.13 -14.02 -11.37
CA GLN A 3 -15.12 -15.28 -10.62
C GLN A 3 -16.20 -15.31 -9.53
N PHE A 4 -16.55 -14.14 -8.98
CA PHE A 4 -17.58 -13.95 -7.97
C PHE A 4 -18.67 -12.98 -8.48
N PRO A 5 -19.94 -13.16 -8.07
CA PRO A 5 -20.95 -12.15 -8.32
C PRO A 5 -20.58 -10.83 -7.63
N ASP A 6 -20.99 -9.70 -8.21
CA ASP A 6 -20.79 -8.37 -7.63
C ASP A 6 -21.70 -8.15 -6.40
N VAL A 7 -21.50 -8.98 -5.37
CA VAL A 7 -22.13 -8.80 -4.07
C VAL A 7 -21.14 -8.06 -3.18
N GLU A 8 -21.45 -6.82 -2.84
CA GLU A 8 -20.67 -6.08 -1.86
C GLU A 8 -20.98 -6.65 -0.46
N PRO A 9 -20.01 -7.30 0.21
CA PRO A 9 -20.21 -7.71 1.58
C PRO A 9 -20.40 -6.46 2.45
N PRO A 10 -21.37 -6.47 3.36
CA PRO A 10 -21.63 -5.34 4.22
C PRO A 10 -20.57 -5.23 5.32
N VAL A 11 -19.32 -5.00 4.94
CA VAL A 11 -18.16 -4.98 5.84
C VAL A 11 -17.37 -3.70 5.68
N LEU A 12 -17.10 -3.02 6.80
CA LEU A 12 -16.16 -1.91 6.90
C LEU A 12 -14.90 -2.35 7.64
N VAL A 13 -13.75 -1.95 7.12
CA VAL A 13 -12.46 -2.12 7.78
C VAL A 13 -11.93 -0.74 8.16
N ILE A 14 -11.63 -0.55 9.43
CA ILE A 14 -11.09 0.68 10.00
C ILE A 14 -9.65 0.40 10.43
N ASN A 15 -8.70 1.07 9.82
CA ASN A 15 -7.30 0.99 10.20
C ASN A 15 -6.87 2.27 10.90
N ILE A 16 -6.29 2.16 12.09
CA ILE A 16 -5.91 3.28 12.95
C ILE A 16 -4.42 3.17 13.26
N PRO A 17 -3.56 3.94 12.57
CA PRO A 17 -2.14 3.95 12.87
C PRO A 17 -1.85 4.73 14.16
N TYR A 18 -1.11 4.09 15.08
CA TYR A 18 -0.62 4.71 16.32
C TYR A 18 0.86 4.35 16.52
N PRO A 19 1.78 5.01 15.77
CA PRO A 19 3.19 4.66 15.76
C PRO A 19 3.83 4.68 17.14
N GLY A 20 4.61 3.64 17.46
CA GLY A 20 5.35 3.53 18.70
C GLY A 20 4.56 3.06 19.92
N ALA A 21 3.26 2.78 19.78
CA ALA A 21 2.44 2.26 20.87
C ALA A 21 2.47 0.74 20.93
N SER A 22 2.57 0.18 22.16
CA SER A 22 2.43 -1.26 22.37
C SER A 22 1.00 -1.74 22.10
N PRO A 23 0.78 -3.03 21.80
CA PRO A 23 -0.56 -3.59 21.55
C PRO A 23 -1.54 -3.30 22.69
N GLU A 24 -1.11 -3.40 23.95
CA GLU A 24 -1.94 -3.13 25.14
C GLU A 24 -2.32 -1.65 25.22
N THR A 25 -1.41 -0.75 24.85
CA THR A 25 -1.67 0.69 24.80
C THR A 25 -2.67 1.01 23.68
N VAL A 26 -2.49 0.41 22.50
CA VAL A 26 -3.41 0.55 21.36
C VAL A 26 -4.81 0.08 21.75
N GLU A 27 -4.94 -1.06 22.41
CA GLU A 27 -6.22 -1.58 22.87
C GLU A 27 -6.90 -0.64 23.86
N ARG A 28 -6.18 -0.29 24.95
CA ARG A 28 -6.73 0.50 26.04
C ARG A 28 -7.09 1.93 25.62
N GLU A 29 -6.19 2.61 24.90
CA GLU A 29 -6.33 4.04 24.61
C GLU A 29 -7.10 4.32 23.31
N VAL A 30 -7.19 3.35 22.41
CA VAL A 30 -7.77 3.53 21.09
C VAL A 30 -8.97 2.62 20.88
N VAL A 31 -8.75 1.30 20.86
CA VAL A 31 -9.77 0.33 20.45
C VAL A 31 -10.98 0.40 21.38
N ASN A 32 -10.78 0.29 22.68
CA ASN A 32 -11.87 0.32 23.67
C ASN A 32 -12.70 1.61 23.63
N ARG A 33 -12.09 2.74 23.27
CA ARG A 33 -12.80 4.02 23.17
C ARG A 33 -13.61 4.13 21.89
N ILE A 34 -13.06 3.64 20.79
CA ILE A 34 -13.72 3.64 19.49
C ILE A 34 -14.84 2.60 19.48
N GLU A 35 -14.64 1.38 19.97
CA GLU A 35 -15.68 0.36 20.06
C GLU A 35 -16.90 0.86 20.82
N LYS A 36 -16.71 1.55 21.95
CA LYS A 36 -17.82 2.17 22.69
C LYS A 36 -18.59 3.20 21.86
N ALA A 37 -17.90 3.99 21.03
CA ALA A 37 -18.55 4.95 20.16
C ALA A 37 -19.31 4.26 19.01
N LEU A 38 -18.79 3.15 18.52
CA LEU A 38 -19.39 2.37 17.43
C LEU A 38 -20.62 1.54 17.87
N GLN A 39 -20.80 1.28 19.17
CA GLN A 39 -21.97 0.56 19.70
C GLN A 39 -23.31 1.26 19.42
N SER A 40 -23.30 2.57 19.17
CA SER A 40 -24.49 3.33 18.84
C SER A 40 -24.94 3.22 17.38
N ILE A 41 -24.12 2.58 16.52
CA ILE A 41 -24.41 2.45 15.10
C ILE A 41 -25.39 1.29 14.89
N SER A 42 -26.48 1.59 14.19
CA SER A 42 -27.51 0.58 13.90
C SER A 42 -27.10 -0.37 12.77
N GLY A 43 -27.54 -1.62 12.85
CA GLY A 43 -27.31 -2.63 11.82
C GLY A 43 -25.90 -3.26 11.85
N VAL A 44 -25.12 -3.06 12.92
CA VAL A 44 -23.88 -3.81 13.15
C VAL A 44 -24.24 -5.19 13.68
N ASP A 45 -23.94 -6.24 12.91
CA ASP A 45 -24.11 -7.65 13.30
C ASP A 45 -22.92 -8.12 14.15
N ARG A 46 -21.69 -7.76 13.73
CA ARG A 46 -20.45 -8.20 14.39
C ARG A 46 -19.36 -7.16 14.30
N SER A 47 -18.60 -7.04 15.38
CA SER A 47 -17.38 -6.23 15.45
C SER A 47 -16.21 -7.12 15.89
N ASN A 48 -15.11 -7.07 15.14
CA ASN A 48 -13.85 -7.71 15.51
C ASN A 48 -12.75 -6.66 15.49
N SER A 49 -11.95 -6.61 16.55
CA SER A 49 -10.81 -5.71 16.64
C SER A 49 -9.51 -6.48 16.85
N THR A 50 -8.44 -5.96 16.29
CA THR A 50 -7.09 -6.49 16.43
C THR A 50 -6.15 -5.36 16.76
N SER A 51 -5.49 -5.44 17.90
CA SER A 51 -4.44 -4.52 18.32
C SER A 51 -3.07 -5.10 18.02
N ARG A 52 -2.23 -4.33 17.34
CA ARG A 52 -0.84 -4.67 17.03
C ARG A 52 0.06 -3.53 17.45
N GLU A 53 1.36 -3.79 17.51
CA GLU A 53 2.34 -2.73 17.69
C GLU A 53 2.17 -1.66 16.60
N GLY A 54 1.97 -0.43 17.03
CA GLY A 54 1.82 0.72 16.13
C GLY A 54 0.50 0.84 15.37
N SER A 55 -0.50 -0.03 15.57
CA SER A 55 -1.77 0.06 14.85
C SER A 55 -2.92 -0.75 15.45
N ALA A 56 -4.16 -0.31 15.18
CA ALA A 56 -5.37 -1.11 15.39
C ALA A 56 -6.10 -1.32 14.07
N THR A 57 -6.75 -2.46 13.94
CA THR A 57 -7.67 -2.76 12.85
C THR A 57 -9.01 -3.21 13.44
N LEU A 58 -10.10 -2.53 13.08
CA LEU A 58 -11.46 -2.91 13.43
C LEU A 58 -12.20 -3.33 12.17
N VAL A 59 -12.91 -4.44 12.25
CA VAL A 59 -13.74 -4.98 11.17
C VAL A 59 -15.18 -5.01 11.65
N LEU A 60 -16.02 -4.21 11.01
CA LEU A 60 -17.46 -4.15 11.28
C LEU A 60 -18.21 -4.88 10.19
N VAL A 61 -19.01 -5.84 10.58
CA VAL A 61 -19.94 -6.56 9.69
C VAL A 61 -21.33 -6.03 9.97
N PHE A 62 -22.03 -5.61 8.91
CA PHE A 62 -23.37 -5.07 8.98
C PHE A 62 -24.40 -6.03 8.39
N ASP A 63 -25.66 -5.78 8.68
CA ASP A 63 -26.77 -6.46 8.00
C ASP A 63 -26.75 -6.15 6.50
N PHE A 64 -27.14 -7.11 5.66
CA PHE A 64 -27.18 -6.95 4.20
C PHE A 64 -28.11 -5.82 3.72
N SER A 65 -29.09 -5.41 4.55
CA SER A 65 -29.99 -4.31 4.26
C SER A 65 -29.38 -2.91 4.49
N LYS A 66 -28.22 -2.84 5.18
CA LYS A 66 -27.58 -1.56 5.53
C LYS A 66 -26.92 -0.92 4.31
N ASN A 67 -27.21 0.34 4.09
CA ASN A 67 -26.49 1.14 3.09
C ASN A 67 -25.03 1.40 3.55
N MET A 68 -24.06 0.86 2.82
CA MET A 68 -22.65 0.92 3.20
C MET A 68 -22.03 2.31 3.07
N ILE A 69 -22.63 3.21 2.29
CA ILE A 69 -22.19 4.63 2.21
C ILE A 69 -22.59 5.33 3.49
N GLU A 70 -23.84 5.19 3.90
CA GLU A 70 -24.35 5.75 5.16
C GLU A 70 -23.62 5.16 6.38
N ALA A 71 -23.39 3.84 6.39
CA ALA A 71 -22.63 3.19 7.44
C ALA A 71 -21.21 3.74 7.59
N ALA A 72 -20.52 4.00 6.48
CA ALA A 72 -19.18 4.59 6.50
C ALA A 72 -19.18 6.02 7.06
N ASP A 73 -20.22 6.81 6.76
CA ASP A 73 -20.36 8.16 7.27
C ASP A 73 -20.75 8.17 8.76
N GLU A 74 -21.65 7.26 9.20
CA GLU A 74 -21.95 7.06 10.61
C GLU A 74 -20.72 6.68 11.42
N VAL A 75 -19.92 5.73 10.91
CA VAL A 75 -18.65 5.31 11.53
C VAL A 75 -17.67 6.47 11.63
N ARG A 76 -17.52 7.26 10.55
CA ARG A 76 -16.63 8.44 10.54
C ARG A 76 -17.06 9.45 11.60
N ASN A 77 -18.36 9.74 11.67
CA ASN A 77 -18.93 10.68 12.66
C ASN A 77 -18.77 10.15 14.09
N ALA A 78 -18.99 8.86 14.32
CA ALA A 78 -18.79 8.24 15.63
C ALA A 78 -17.33 8.35 16.10
N ILE A 79 -16.35 8.06 15.22
CA ILE A 79 -14.93 8.20 15.53
C ILE A 79 -14.57 9.67 15.78
N ALA A 80 -15.07 10.59 14.97
CA ALA A 80 -14.85 12.04 15.14
C ALA A 80 -15.37 12.54 16.50
N SER A 81 -16.52 12.03 16.95
CA SER A 81 -17.12 12.41 18.23
C SER A 81 -16.27 12.08 19.45
N VAL A 82 -15.40 11.06 19.35
CA VAL A 82 -14.50 10.64 20.43
C VAL A 82 -13.05 11.06 20.20
N ARG A 83 -12.75 11.77 19.11
CA ARG A 83 -11.39 12.17 18.74
C ARG A 83 -10.65 12.90 19.86
N TYR A 84 -11.35 13.75 20.63
CA TYR A 84 -10.79 14.48 21.77
C TYR A 84 -10.36 13.60 22.93
N LYS A 85 -10.84 12.36 22.99
CA LYS A 85 -10.47 11.35 24.00
C LYS A 85 -9.31 10.48 23.56
N LEU A 86 -8.95 10.50 22.27
CA LEU A 86 -7.90 9.70 21.71
C LEU A 86 -6.54 10.41 21.85
N PRO A 87 -5.42 9.69 21.94
CA PRO A 87 -4.09 10.27 21.92
C PRO A 87 -3.85 11.14 20.68
N THR A 88 -3.05 12.20 20.84
CA THR A 88 -2.74 13.16 19.78
C THR A 88 -1.85 12.57 18.68
N GLU A 89 -1.07 11.55 19.02
CA GLU A 89 -0.11 10.86 18.15
C GLU A 89 -0.76 9.91 17.15
N ILE A 90 -2.06 9.61 17.33
CA ILE A 90 -2.80 8.77 16.40
C ILE A 90 -2.96 9.50 15.07
N ARG A 91 -2.61 8.83 13.98
CA ARG A 91 -2.89 9.32 12.64
C ARG A 91 -4.37 9.19 12.29
N GLU A 92 -4.78 9.87 11.22
CA GLU A 92 -6.16 9.80 10.72
C GLU A 92 -6.59 8.36 10.48
N PRO A 93 -7.72 7.89 11.05
CA PRO A 93 -8.26 6.57 10.80
C PRO A 93 -8.68 6.42 9.33
N ILE A 94 -8.28 5.30 8.72
CA ILE A 94 -8.62 4.98 7.34
C ILE A 94 -9.80 4.00 7.36
N ILE A 95 -10.94 4.43 6.82
CA ILE A 95 -12.16 3.61 6.72
C ILE A 95 -12.29 3.13 5.29
N THR A 96 -12.30 1.81 5.10
CA THR A 96 -12.38 1.17 3.79
C THR A 96 -13.54 0.17 3.78
N ARG A 97 -14.34 0.17 2.72
CA ARG A 97 -15.31 -0.90 2.48
C ARG A 97 -14.57 -2.14 2.00
N ALA A 98 -14.93 -3.29 2.55
CA ALA A 98 -14.40 -4.55 2.04
C ALA A 98 -14.90 -4.78 0.62
N ASP A 99 -13.98 -4.97 -0.29
CA ASP A 99 -14.26 -5.27 -1.69
C ASP A 99 -13.67 -6.65 -2.02
N PRO A 100 -14.50 -7.68 -2.25
CA PRO A 100 -14.02 -8.97 -2.69
C PRO A 100 -13.27 -8.91 -4.02
N GLY A 101 -13.62 -7.91 -4.86
CA GLY A 101 -12.92 -7.61 -6.11
C GLY A 101 -11.55 -6.99 -5.92
N ALA A 102 -11.22 -6.50 -4.71
CA ALA A 102 -9.89 -5.96 -4.38
C ALA A 102 -8.84 -7.05 -4.13
N GLN A 103 -9.21 -8.33 -4.20
CA GLN A 103 -8.21 -9.39 -4.12
C GLN A 103 -7.37 -9.43 -5.39
N PRO A 104 -6.05 -9.71 -5.25
CA PRO A 104 -5.19 -9.87 -6.41
C PRO A 104 -5.69 -11.00 -7.31
N ILE A 105 -5.90 -10.69 -8.58
CA ILE A 105 -6.31 -11.68 -9.59
C ILE A 105 -5.10 -12.44 -10.14
N LEU A 106 -3.92 -11.87 -10.01
CA LEU A 106 -2.68 -12.48 -10.49
C LEU A 106 -1.57 -12.20 -9.49
N GLN A 107 -0.83 -13.23 -9.11
CA GLN A 107 0.34 -13.10 -8.26
C GLN A 107 1.56 -13.64 -9.00
N LEU A 108 2.62 -12.85 -8.99
CA LEU A 108 3.89 -13.16 -9.63
C LEU A 108 4.98 -13.26 -8.57
N SER A 109 5.96 -14.10 -8.80
CA SER A 109 7.16 -14.23 -7.99
C SER A 109 8.38 -13.89 -8.82
N LEU A 110 9.08 -12.82 -8.44
CA LEU A 110 10.36 -12.41 -9.03
C LEU A 110 11.49 -12.96 -8.17
N SER A 111 12.36 -13.76 -8.75
CA SER A 111 13.54 -14.33 -8.09
C SER A 111 14.79 -14.19 -8.97
N SER A 112 15.97 -14.15 -8.35
CA SER A 112 17.22 -14.07 -9.08
C SER A 112 18.32 -14.86 -8.38
N THR A 113 19.23 -15.42 -9.19
CA THR A 113 20.46 -16.05 -8.73
C THR A 113 21.67 -15.12 -8.80
N THR A 114 21.54 -13.97 -9.46
CA THR A 114 22.63 -13.03 -9.73
C THR A 114 22.45 -11.68 -9.08
N LEU A 115 21.18 -11.23 -8.89
CA LEU A 115 20.87 -9.94 -8.27
C LEU A 115 20.78 -10.08 -6.75
N THR A 116 21.25 -9.06 -6.04
CA THR A 116 21.00 -8.91 -4.61
C THR A 116 19.50 -8.62 -4.37
N HIS A 117 19.01 -8.91 -3.16
CA HIS A 117 17.60 -8.65 -2.82
C HIS A 117 17.20 -7.18 -3.02
N ALA A 118 18.12 -6.25 -2.73
CA ALA A 118 17.95 -4.83 -2.97
C ALA A 118 17.77 -4.46 -4.45
N GLN A 119 18.61 -5.05 -5.31
CA GLN A 119 18.50 -4.85 -6.76
C GLN A 119 17.22 -5.46 -7.31
N LEU A 120 16.83 -6.62 -6.78
CA LEU A 120 15.58 -7.29 -7.13
C LEU A 120 14.36 -6.45 -6.73
N SER A 121 14.40 -5.85 -5.55
CA SER A 121 13.34 -4.96 -5.05
C SER A 121 13.18 -3.72 -5.93
N ARG A 122 14.28 -3.06 -6.28
CA ARG A 122 14.26 -1.91 -7.22
C ARG A 122 13.72 -2.30 -8.59
N LEU A 123 14.13 -3.45 -9.12
CA LEU A 123 13.62 -3.95 -10.40
C LEU A 123 12.11 -4.15 -10.34
N ALA A 124 11.60 -4.72 -9.25
CA ALA A 124 10.17 -4.95 -9.05
C ALA A 124 9.38 -3.64 -8.92
N GLU A 125 9.85 -2.70 -8.09
CA GLU A 125 9.14 -1.45 -7.79
C GLU A 125 9.22 -0.43 -8.94
N ASP A 126 10.45 -0.16 -9.44
CA ASP A 126 10.69 0.95 -10.37
C ASP A 126 10.35 0.59 -11.83
N LYS A 127 10.47 -0.69 -12.21
CA LYS A 127 10.29 -1.11 -13.60
C LYS A 127 9.08 -1.99 -13.80
N LEU A 128 8.98 -3.09 -13.04
CA LEU A 128 7.95 -4.08 -13.31
C LEU A 128 6.57 -3.60 -12.85
N ALA A 129 6.46 -3.05 -11.65
CA ALA A 129 5.20 -2.56 -11.13
C ALA A 129 4.61 -1.46 -12.03
N GLU A 130 5.43 -0.53 -12.53
CA GLU A 130 4.98 0.52 -13.45
C GLU A 130 4.45 -0.06 -14.77
N ARG A 131 5.16 -1.05 -15.34
CA ARG A 131 4.71 -1.69 -16.60
C ARG A 131 3.37 -2.41 -16.41
N PHE A 132 3.18 -3.12 -15.28
CA PHE A 132 1.91 -3.79 -14.99
C PHE A 132 0.77 -2.81 -14.67
N ARG A 133 1.05 -1.66 -14.05
CA ARG A 133 0.03 -0.59 -13.84
C ARG A 133 -0.49 -0.01 -15.16
N GLY A 134 0.31 -0.05 -16.23
CA GLY A 134 -0.10 0.41 -17.56
C GLY A 134 -1.11 -0.48 -18.27
N ILE A 135 -1.45 -1.65 -17.73
CA ILE A 135 -2.42 -2.57 -18.34
C ILE A 135 -3.84 -2.03 -18.13
N PRO A 136 -4.66 -1.90 -19.19
CA PRO A 136 -6.04 -1.47 -19.05
C PRO A 136 -6.84 -2.38 -18.10
N GLY A 137 -7.52 -1.76 -17.14
CA GLY A 137 -8.33 -2.47 -16.15
C GLY A 137 -7.56 -2.91 -14.89
N VAL A 138 -6.27 -2.65 -14.77
CA VAL A 138 -5.53 -2.78 -13.52
C VAL A 138 -5.87 -1.60 -12.60
N SER A 139 -6.20 -1.90 -11.34
CA SER A 139 -6.43 -0.91 -10.29
C SER A 139 -5.15 -0.63 -9.50
N THR A 140 -4.53 -1.70 -9.01
CA THR A 140 -3.35 -1.62 -8.14
C THR A 140 -2.34 -2.71 -8.48
N VAL A 141 -1.08 -2.38 -8.39
CA VAL A 141 0.03 -3.33 -8.40
C VAL A 141 0.76 -3.19 -7.08
N GLY A 142 0.67 -4.23 -6.25
CA GLY A 142 1.36 -4.33 -4.98
C GLY A 142 2.69 -5.06 -5.14
N VAL A 143 3.72 -4.62 -4.42
CA VAL A 143 5.00 -5.29 -4.35
C VAL A 143 5.23 -5.74 -2.91
N ASN A 144 5.41 -7.04 -2.69
CA ASN A 144 5.53 -7.66 -1.38
C ASN A 144 6.91 -8.31 -1.22
N GLY A 145 7.47 -8.22 0.00
CA GLY A 145 8.79 -8.76 0.28
C GLY A 145 9.95 -7.95 -0.34
N ALA A 146 9.68 -6.76 -0.87
CA ALA A 146 10.71 -5.84 -1.34
C ALA A 146 11.38 -5.12 -0.16
N LEU A 147 12.67 -4.82 -0.32
CA LEU A 147 13.41 -3.96 0.59
C LEU A 147 13.08 -2.50 0.28
N LYS A 148 12.37 -1.84 1.19
CA LYS A 148 12.03 -0.43 1.06
C LYS A 148 13.26 0.43 1.35
N ARG A 149 13.69 1.24 0.38
CA ARG A 149 14.81 2.18 0.58
C ARG A 149 14.47 3.18 1.68
N GLU A 150 15.40 3.39 2.59
CA GLU A 150 15.30 4.34 3.68
C GLU A 150 16.63 5.07 3.87
N LEU A 151 16.57 6.38 4.07
CA LEU A 151 17.71 7.17 4.52
C LEU A 151 17.67 7.26 6.04
N SER A 152 18.62 6.60 6.70
CA SER A 152 18.73 6.60 8.14
C SER A 152 19.66 7.70 8.60
N ILE A 153 19.21 8.52 9.55
CA ILE A 153 20.00 9.59 10.18
C ILE A 153 20.39 9.14 11.57
N LEU A 154 21.64 8.77 11.75
CA LEU A 154 22.20 8.28 13.03
C LEU A 154 22.80 9.45 13.79
N LEU A 155 22.13 9.90 14.85
CA LEU A 155 22.52 11.05 15.66
C LEU A 155 23.63 10.68 16.66
N HIS A 156 24.68 11.50 16.78
CA HIS A 156 25.74 11.36 17.77
C HIS A 156 25.43 12.22 19.01
N ALA A 157 25.08 11.59 20.12
CA ALA A 157 24.69 12.28 21.34
C ALA A 157 25.77 13.23 21.90
N GLU A 158 27.06 12.91 21.74
CA GLU A 158 28.16 13.74 22.16
C GLU A 158 28.29 15.00 21.31
N LYS A 159 28.21 14.84 19.98
CA LYS A 159 28.27 15.97 19.05
C LYS A 159 27.06 16.89 19.19
N LEU A 160 25.87 16.33 19.43
CA LEU A 160 24.67 17.13 19.72
C LEU A 160 24.88 18.04 20.93
N ARG A 161 25.49 17.52 22.01
CA ARG A 161 25.82 18.30 23.21
C ARG A 161 26.90 19.35 22.94
N GLU A 162 27.93 18.99 22.21
CA GLU A 162 29.03 19.92 21.83
C GLU A 162 28.55 21.12 21.05
N PHE A 163 27.68 20.89 20.03
CA PHE A 163 27.08 21.94 19.22
C PHE A 163 25.84 22.60 19.81
N GLY A 164 25.39 22.15 21.00
CA GLY A 164 24.19 22.67 21.66
C GLY A 164 22.92 22.51 20.81
N VAL A 165 22.79 21.36 20.14
CA VAL A 165 21.64 21.03 19.26
C VAL A 165 20.82 19.95 19.94
N SER A 166 19.52 20.15 20.02
CA SER A 166 18.57 19.14 20.51
C SER A 166 18.09 18.21 19.38
N VAL A 167 17.68 16.99 19.73
CA VAL A 167 17.06 16.05 18.79
C VAL A 167 15.82 16.66 18.12
N THR A 168 15.04 17.45 18.87
CA THR A 168 13.86 18.14 18.37
C THR A 168 14.20 19.18 17.28
N GLU A 169 15.31 19.92 17.45
CA GLU A 169 15.79 20.87 16.42
C GLU A 169 16.17 20.13 15.14
N VAL A 170 16.82 18.96 15.24
CA VAL A 170 17.15 18.13 14.08
C VAL A 170 15.88 17.65 13.38
N LEU A 171 14.91 17.09 14.14
CA LEU A 171 13.64 16.61 13.58
C LEU A 171 12.87 17.71 12.87
N ASN A 172 12.80 18.91 13.46
CA ASN A 172 12.11 20.04 12.88
C ASN A 172 12.80 20.54 11.59
N ALA A 173 14.14 20.58 11.59
CA ALA A 173 14.91 20.97 10.40
C ALA A 173 14.71 19.97 9.25
N VAL A 174 14.77 18.64 9.54
CA VAL A 174 14.53 17.60 8.53
C VAL A 174 13.10 17.71 7.98
N ARG A 175 12.09 17.88 8.83
CA ARG A 175 10.70 18.04 8.39
C ARG A 175 10.51 19.29 7.53
N ALA A 176 11.09 20.41 7.93
CA ALA A 176 10.95 21.69 7.23
C ALA A 176 11.61 21.69 5.85
N GLN A 177 12.76 21.03 5.71
CA GLN A 177 13.53 21.03 4.46
C GLN A 177 13.18 19.86 3.53
N ASN A 178 12.49 18.82 4.02
CA ASN A 178 12.02 17.70 3.20
C ASN A 178 10.57 17.91 2.70
N THR A 179 10.20 19.15 2.44
CA THR A 179 8.85 19.49 1.99
C THR A 179 8.92 20.22 0.64
N THR A 180 8.17 19.73 -0.33
CA THR A 180 7.98 20.43 -1.61
C THR A 180 6.83 21.42 -1.44
N ALA A 181 7.14 22.72 -1.38
CA ALA A 181 6.12 23.75 -1.26
C ALA A 181 6.09 24.63 -2.51
N PRO A 182 4.90 24.97 -3.05
CA PRO A 182 4.79 26.03 -4.06
C PRO A 182 5.09 27.37 -3.40
N VAL A 183 6.16 28.03 -3.81
CA VAL A 183 6.62 29.32 -3.22
C VAL A 183 5.87 30.50 -3.80
N GLY A 184 5.21 30.34 -4.94
CA GLY A 184 4.46 31.40 -5.59
C GLY A 184 4.71 31.53 -7.09
N LYS A 185 4.15 32.57 -7.66
CA LYS A 185 4.35 32.92 -9.08
C LYS A 185 5.07 34.27 -9.16
N VAL A 186 6.09 34.35 -10.00
CA VAL A 186 6.65 35.65 -10.41
C VAL A 186 5.87 36.11 -11.62
N ARG A 187 5.16 37.23 -11.48
CA ARG A 187 4.46 37.85 -12.59
C ARG A 187 5.49 38.62 -13.46
N GLY A 188 5.75 38.07 -14.63
CA GLY A 188 6.53 38.74 -15.66
C GLY A 188 5.63 39.56 -16.59
N THR A 189 6.20 40.52 -17.30
CA THR A 189 5.46 41.34 -18.29
C THR A 189 5.01 40.53 -19.52
N LEU A 190 5.58 39.32 -19.75
CA LEU A 190 5.32 38.47 -20.92
C LEU A 190 4.83 37.05 -20.54
N GLU A 191 5.24 36.50 -19.40
CA GLU A 191 4.85 35.18 -18.94
C GLU A 191 4.86 35.07 -17.40
N ASP A 192 3.88 34.38 -16.82
CA ASP A 192 3.86 33.98 -15.39
C ASP A 192 4.74 32.75 -15.18
N GLN A 193 5.86 32.89 -14.46
CA GLN A 193 6.71 31.79 -14.07
C GLN A 193 6.35 31.29 -12.68
N SER A 194 5.91 30.03 -12.56
CA SER A 194 5.72 29.39 -11.28
C SER A 194 7.05 28.93 -10.69
N ILE A 195 7.41 29.46 -9.52
CA ILE A 195 8.58 29.00 -8.78
C ILE A 195 8.15 27.82 -7.88
N ARG A 196 8.73 26.66 -8.11
CA ARG A 196 8.65 25.49 -7.20
C ARG A 196 9.96 25.39 -6.43
N LEU A 197 9.88 25.39 -5.12
CA LEU A 197 10.99 24.94 -4.28
C LEU A 197 11.03 23.41 -4.34
N LEU A 198 12.00 22.85 -5.05
CA LEU A 198 12.31 21.42 -5.01
C LEU A 198 13.16 21.18 -3.76
N GLY A 199 12.47 21.05 -2.60
CA GLY A 199 13.10 20.85 -1.31
C GLY A 199 13.28 19.39 -0.93
N ARG A 200 13.03 18.44 -1.84
CA ARG A 200 13.18 17.03 -1.52
C ARG A 200 14.63 16.60 -1.73
N LEU A 201 15.31 16.35 -0.62
CA LEU A 201 16.66 15.80 -0.62
C LEU A 201 16.59 14.30 -0.95
N GLU A 202 17.46 13.84 -1.86
CA GLU A 202 17.43 12.45 -2.36
C GLU A 202 18.70 11.68 -2.07
N SER A 203 19.78 12.36 -1.72
CA SER A 203 21.08 11.75 -1.45
C SER A 203 21.58 12.00 -0.03
N PRO A 204 22.34 11.08 0.58
CA PRO A 204 22.98 11.28 1.88
C PRO A 204 23.78 12.58 1.96
N ALA A 205 24.56 12.90 0.91
CA ALA A 205 25.39 14.08 0.86
C ALA A 205 24.57 15.40 0.94
N GLU A 206 23.39 15.44 0.34
CA GLU A 206 22.49 16.60 0.45
C GLU A 206 21.94 16.75 1.87
N PHE A 207 21.58 15.63 2.52
CA PHE A 207 21.16 15.64 3.92
C PHE A 207 22.27 16.09 4.86
N GLU A 208 23.51 15.64 4.66
CA GLU A 208 24.66 16.06 5.48
C GLU A 208 24.93 17.57 5.40
N GLN A 209 24.65 18.19 4.25
CA GLN A 209 24.80 19.64 4.04
C GLN A 209 23.64 20.46 4.62
N MET A 210 22.56 19.80 5.06
CA MET A 210 21.39 20.46 5.63
C MET A 210 21.75 21.29 6.87
N ILE A 211 21.26 22.52 6.93
CA ILE A 211 21.46 23.40 8.07
C ILE A 211 20.45 23.08 9.17
N ILE A 212 20.94 22.67 10.34
CA ILE A 212 20.12 22.36 11.49
C ILE A 212 19.93 23.58 12.38
N LYS A 213 21.01 24.33 12.62
CA LYS A 213 21.00 25.49 13.52
C LYS A 213 21.84 26.62 12.97
N ARG A 214 21.33 27.84 13.13
CA ARG A 214 22.09 29.08 12.92
C ARG A 214 22.17 29.77 14.27
N SER A 215 23.38 29.98 14.78
CA SER A 215 23.64 30.74 15.99
C SER A 215 24.45 31.99 15.63
N VAL A 216 24.03 33.12 16.13
CA VAL A 216 24.80 34.36 16.00
C VAL A 216 25.29 34.72 17.40
N THR A 217 26.59 34.52 17.63
CA THR A 217 27.25 34.90 18.87
C THR A 217 28.28 35.96 18.58
N ASN A 218 28.19 37.14 19.19
CA ASN A 218 29.10 38.28 19.05
C ASN A 218 29.31 38.72 17.58
N GLY A 219 28.26 38.69 16.76
CA GLY A 219 28.35 39.13 15.36
C GLY A 219 28.91 38.09 14.38
N THR A 220 29.37 36.93 14.88
CA THR A 220 29.84 35.82 14.04
C THR A 220 28.75 34.74 13.94
N GLY A 221 28.23 34.54 12.75
CA GLY A 221 27.22 33.51 12.47
C GLY A 221 27.86 32.12 12.39
N THR A 222 27.54 31.24 13.34
CA THR A 222 27.93 29.82 13.27
C THR A 222 26.78 29.02 12.71
N VAL A 223 27.05 28.16 11.71
CA VAL A 223 26.07 27.30 11.08
C VAL A 223 26.42 25.85 11.41
N VAL A 224 25.49 25.14 12.04
CA VAL A 224 25.64 23.71 12.31
C VAL A 224 24.89 22.93 11.22
N ARG A 225 25.61 22.03 10.55
CA ARG A 225 25.07 21.15 9.51
C ARG A 225 24.79 19.76 10.06
N LEU A 226 23.88 19.02 9.43
CA LEU A 226 23.50 17.68 9.88
C LEU A 226 24.69 16.74 9.93
N GLY A 227 25.56 16.72 8.93
CA GLY A 227 26.75 15.87 8.91
C GLY A 227 27.78 16.13 10.02
N GLN A 228 27.67 17.24 10.77
CA GLN A 228 28.49 17.50 11.95
C GLN A 228 27.98 16.79 13.21
N VAL A 229 26.69 16.45 13.24
CA VAL A 229 26.00 15.87 14.42
C VAL A 229 25.40 14.49 14.17
N ALA A 230 25.41 14.04 12.91
CA ALA A 230 24.83 12.77 12.49
C ALA A 230 25.58 12.16 11.30
N ASP A 231 25.47 10.85 11.15
CA ASP A 231 25.82 10.12 9.93
C ASP A 231 24.54 9.84 9.14
N VAL A 232 24.55 10.11 7.84
CA VAL A 232 23.42 9.79 6.95
C VAL A 232 23.76 8.57 6.11
N GLN A 233 22.99 7.51 6.27
CA GLN A 233 23.20 6.23 5.59
C GLN A 233 22.06 5.95 4.62
N ASP A 234 22.41 5.65 3.36
CA ASP A 234 21.46 5.08 2.40
C ASP A 234 21.37 3.58 2.63
N GLY A 235 20.26 3.14 3.16
CA GLY A 235 20.02 1.78 3.55
C GLY A 235 18.61 1.30 3.16
N PHE A 236 18.15 0.34 3.92
CA PHE A 236 16.81 -0.20 3.77
C PHE A 236 16.12 -0.21 5.12
N ALA A 237 14.81 -0.01 5.11
CA ALA A 237 13.98 -0.16 6.29
C ALA A 237 14.11 -1.57 6.86
N GLU A 238 13.95 -1.70 8.17
CA GLU A 238 13.96 -2.99 8.84
C GLU A 238 12.89 -3.91 8.24
N MET A 239 13.31 -5.13 7.90
CA MET A 239 12.40 -6.10 7.30
C MET A 239 11.43 -6.62 8.37
N THR A 240 10.15 -6.34 8.18
CA THR A 240 9.05 -6.85 9.03
C THR A 240 8.55 -8.23 8.60
N GLY A 241 9.00 -8.74 7.46
CA GLY A 241 8.63 -10.04 6.93
C GLY A 241 9.56 -10.52 5.82
N TYR A 242 9.56 -11.82 5.61
CA TYR A 242 10.34 -12.47 4.56
C TYR A 242 9.41 -13.10 3.53
N SER A 243 9.71 -12.90 2.24
CA SER A 243 9.10 -13.66 1.16
C SER A 243 10.13 -14.63 0.61
N LEU A 244 9.84 -15.92 0.72
CA LEU A 244 10.73 -16.99 0.26
C LEU A 244 10.01 -17.88 -0.74
N ARG A 245 10.72 -18.25 -1.81
CA ARG A 245 10.28 -19.27 -2.75
C ARG A 245 11.37 -20.32 -2.89
N ASN A 246 11.04 -21.57 -2.62
CA ASN A 246 12.01 -22.68 -2.63
C ASN A 246 13.27 -22.39 -1.78
N GLY A 247 13.08 -21.76 -0.61
CA GLY A 247 14.15 -21.40 0.31
C GLY A 247 15.00 -20.19 -0.11
N ARG A 248 14.66 -19.48 -1.19
CA ARG A 248 15.38 -18.30 -1.68
C ARG A 248 14.52 -17.04 -1.51
N PRO A 249 15.13 -15.90 -1.14
CA PRO A 249 14.43 -14.62 -1.12
C PRO A 249 13.83 -14.30 -2.50
N ASN A 250 12.57 -13.87 -2.48
CA ASN A 250 11.88 -13.43 -3.68
C ASN A 250 11.09 -12.15 -3.41
N VAL A 251 10.69 -11.48 -4.48
CA VAL A 251 9.78 -10.34 -4.43
C VAL A 251 8.48 -10.73 -5.11
N GLY A 252 7.38 -10.64 -4.38
CA GLY A 252 6.04 -10.89 -4.90
C GLY A 252 5.48 -9.65 -5.59
N ILE A 253 4.85 -9.82 -6.73
CA ILE A 253 4.08 -8.77 -7.41
C ILE A 253 2.64 -9.24 -7.49
N SER A 254 1.73 -8.44 -6.93
CA SER A 254 0.29 -8.73 -6.92
C SER A 254 -0.44 -7.73 -7.81
N ILE A 255 -1.29 -8.23 -8.70
CA ILE A 255 -2.06 -7.41 -9.65
C ILE A 255 -3.54 -7.51 -9.28
N THR A 256 -4.15 -6.38 -9.00
CA THR A 256 -5.57 -6.25 -8.66
C THR A 256 -6.29 -5.52 -9.80
N ARG A 257 -7.44 -6.03 -10.23
CA ARG A 257 -8.27 -5.40 -11.26
C ARG A 257 -9.08 -4.23 -10.70
N SER A 258 -9.48 -3.31 -11.56
CA SER A 258 -10.54 -2.35 -11.25
C SER A 258 -11.90 -3.05 -11.22
N ARG A 259 -12.85 -2.47 -10.49
CA ARG A 259 -14.18 -3.08 -10.25
C ARG A 259 -14.90 -3.43 -11.57
N ASP A 260 -14.84 -2.54 -12.56
CA ASP A 260 -15.53 -2.70 -13.83
C ASP A 260 -14.75 -3.52 -14.87
N ALA A 261 -13.51 -3.94 -14.55
CA ALA A 261 -12.68 -4.69 -15.48
C ALA A 261 -12.94 -6.20 -15.40
N SER A 262 -12.83 -6.87 -16.54
CA SER A 262 -12.91 -8.32 -16.63
C SER A 262 -11.64 -8.98 -16.07
N THR A 263 -11.78 -9.90 -15.12
CA THR A 263 -10.67 -10.70 -14.58
C THR A 263 -9.86 -11.37 -15.69
N VAL A 264 -10.54 -11.98 -16.66
CA VAL A 264 -9.90 -12.69 -17.79
C VAL A 264 -9.13 -11.73 -18.68
N SER A 265 -9.70 -10.55 -18.98
CA SER A 265 -9.05 -9.57 -19.85
C SER A 265 -7.76 -9.03 -19.22
N VAL A 266 -7.82 -8.66 -17.93
CA VAL A 266 -6.65 -8.15 -17.21
C VAL A 266 -5.57 -9.23 -17.06
N ALA A 267 -5.96 -10.47 -16.74
CA ALA A 267 -5.02 -11.58 -16.63
C ALA A 267 -4.33 -11.89 -17.97
N ASN A 268 -5.08 -11.84 -19.09
CA ASN A 268 -4.52 -12.03 -20.43
C ASN A 268 -3.56 -10.91 -20.81
N GLY A 269 -3.90 -9.65 -20.51
CA GLY A 269 -2.99 -8.51 -20.68
C GLY A 269 -1.69 -8.68 -19.88
N ALA A 270 -1.81 -9.12 -18.61
CA ALA A 270 -0.65 -9.37 -17.78
C ALA A 270 0.22 -10.54 -18.26
N ARG A 271 -0.38 -11.64 -18.73
CA ARG A 271 0.36 -12.77 -19.34
C ARG A 271 1.08 -12.36 -20.64
N ALA A 272 0.46 -11.52 -21.46
CA ALA A 272 1.08 -11.00 -22.67
C ALA A 272 2.29 -10.12 -22.32
N LEU A 273 2.12 -9.19 -21.37
CA LEU A 273 3.20 -8.33 -20.91
C LEU A 273 4.33 -9.13 -20.26
N LEU A 274 4.00 -10.20 -19.50
CA LEU A 274 4.99 -11.07 -18.86
C LEU A 274 5.99 -11.64 -19.90
N LYS A 275 5.50 -12.12 -21.04
CA LYS A 275 6.34 -12.66 -22.13
C LYS A 275 7.32 -11.62 -22.69
N ASP A 276 6.93 -10.36 -22.71
CA ASP A 276 7.79 -9.27 -23.18
C ASP A 276 8.79 -8.85 -22.09
N VAL A 277 8.32 -8.78 -20.86
CA VAL A 277 9.17 -8.47 -19.69
C VAL A 277 10.27 -9.53 -19.51
N GLU A 278 9.96 -10.82 -19.69
CA GLU A 278 10.93 -11.91 -19.57
C GLU A 278 12.15 -11.74 -20.48
N LYS A 279 11.98 -11.15 -21.66
CA LYS A 279 13.07 -10.88 -22.60
C LYS A 279 14.03 -9.79 -22.09
N ASP A 280 13.52 -8.86 -21.29
CA ASP A 280 14.25 -7.70 -20.77
C ASP A 280 14.87 -7.97 -19.39
N LEU A 281 14.58 -9.13 -18.76
CA LEU A 281 15.10 -9.45 -17.45
C LEU A 281 16.62 -9.71 -17.48
N PRO A 282 17.35 -9.29 -16.44
CA PRO A 282 18.75 -9.65 -16.27
C PRO A 282 18.96 -11.17 -16.23
N LYS A 283 20.08 -11.64 -16.74
CA LYS A 283 20.44 -13.08 -16.73
C LYS A 283 20.33 -13.65 -15.30
N GLY A 284 19.73 -14.82 -15.17
CA GLY A 284 19.54 -15.48 -13.88
C GLY A 284 18.37 -14.94 -13.05
N THR A 285 17.53 -14.06 -13.63
CA THR A 285 16.31 -13.55 -13.02
C THR A 285 15.11 -14.22 -13.69
N THR A 286 14.15 -14.68 -12.89
CA THR A 286 12.91 -15.32 -13.35
C THR A 286 11.71 -14.61 -12.76
N LEU A 287 10.66 -14.46 -13.55
CA LEU A 287 9.36 -13.91 -13.15
C LEU A 287 8.30 -14.96 -13.47
N GLU A 288 7.70 -15.56 -12.46
CA GLU A 288 6.76 -16.66 -12.62
C GLU A 288 5.40 -16.34 -12.00
N ILE A 289 4.33 -16.82 -12.66
CA ILE A 289 2.98 -16.74 -12.11
C ILE A 289 2.84 -17.78 -11.00
N THR A 290 2.47 -17.33 -9.80
CA THR A 290 2.20 -18.21 -8.65
C THR A 290 0.73 -18.46 -8.43
N GLN A 291 -0.11 -17.50 -8.80
CA GLN A 291 -1.56 -17.61 -8.74
C GLN A 291 -2.17 -16.89 -9.94
N ASP A 292 -3.12 -17.52 -10.60
CA ASP A 292 -3.80 -17.02 -11.81
C ASP A 292 -5.31 -17.20 -11.72
N GLY A 293 -5.98 -16.22 -11.12
CA GLY A 293 -7.45 -16.19 -11.03
C GLY A 293 -8.14 -15.99 -12.40
N GLY A 294 -7.42 -15.47 -13.40
CA GLY A 294 -7.92 -15.39 -14.77
C GLY A 294 -8.09 -16.77 -15.41
N LYS A 295 -7.13 -17.66 -15.20
CA LYS A 295 -7.19 -19.05 -15.66
C LYS A 295 -8.27 -19.83 -14.94
N ASP A 296 -8.44 -19.60 -13.63
CA ASP A 296 -9.49 -20.24 -12.84
C ASP A 296 -10.88 -19.81 -13.34
N ALA A 297 -11.05 -18.52 -13.65
CA ALA A 297 -12.29 -18.00 -14.24
C ALA A 297 -12.54 -18.54 -15.65
N GLU A 298 -11.52 -18.64 -16.51
CA GLU A 298 -11.62 -19.26 -17.85
C GLU A 298 -12.03 -20.73 -17.75
N ASN A 299 -11.40 -21.51 -16.89
CA ASN A 299 -11.72 -22.92 -16.68
C ASN A 299 -13.15 -23.09 -16.17
N SER A 300 -13.60 -22.25 -15.23
CA SER A 300 -14.97 -22.28 -14.72
C SER A 300 -15.99 -21.99 -15.81
N LEU A 301 -15.71 -21.00 -16.65
CA LEU A 301 -16.59 -20.67 -17.79
C LEU A 301 -16.66 -21.83 -18.79
N HIS A 302 -15.53 -22.46 -19.09
CA HIS A 302 -15.44 -23.58 -20.02
C HIS A 302 -16.26 -24.77 -19.50
N ASN A 303 -16.10 -25.12 -18.22
CA ASN A 303 -16.86 -26.19 -17.57
C ASN A 303 -18.38 -25.96 -17.63
N VAL A 304 -18.83 -24.71 -17.41
CA VAL A 304 -20.27 -24.36 -17.50
C VAL A 304 -20.75 -24.47 -18.96
N THR A 305 -19.95 -23.99 -19.90
CA THR A 305 -20.29 -24.08 -21.33
C THR A 305 -20.40 -25.54 -21.79
N ASP A 306 -19.45 -26.37 -21.40
CA ASP A 306 -19.46 -27.80 -21.72
C ASP A 306 -20.68 -28.49 -21.09
N ALA A 307 -20.99 -28.20 -19.83
CA ALA A 307 -22.19 -28.75 -19.18
C ALA A 307 -23.49 -28.36 -19.89
N LEU A 308 -23.58 -27.12 -20.35
CA LEU A 308 -24.75 -26.65 -21.14
C LEU A 308 -24.84 -27.35 -22.50
N VAL A 309 -23.72 -27.49 -23.21
CA VAL A 309 -23.67 -28.16 -24.51
C VAL A 309 -24.04 -29.65 -24.35
N PHE A 310 -23.46 -30.35 -23.37
CA PHE A 310 -23.81 -31.74 -23.08
C PHE A 310 -25.26 -31.91 -22.63
N GLY A 311 -25.75 -31.01 -21.76
CA GLY A 311 -27.17 -31.00 -21.34
C GLY A 311 -28.13 -30.79 -22.48
N ALA A 312 -27.85 -29.83 -23.39
CA ALA A 312 -28.62 -29.59 -24.57
C ALA A 312 -28.61 -30.79 -25.55
N ALA A 313 -27.43 -31.36 -25.79
CA ALA A 313 -27.27 -32.54 -26.63
C ALA A 313 -28.05 -33.75 -26.08
N LEU A 314 -27.96 -33.99 -24.74
CA LEU A 314 -28.70 -35.06 -24.10
C LEU A 314 -30.22 -34.84 -24.17
N THR A 315 -30.68 -33.60 -23.97
CA THR A 315 -32.10 -33.26 -24.06
C THR A 315 -32.61 -33.51 -25.51
N ILE A 316 -31.89 -33.07 -26.53
CA ILE A 316 -32.23 -33.31 -27.93
C ILE A 316 -32.26 -34.81 -28.23
N PHE A 317 -31.28 -35.56 -27.72
CA PHE A 317 -31.24 -37.03 -27.92
C PHE A 317 -32.43 -37.71 -27.26
N VAL A 318 -32.78 -37.37 -26.03
CA VAL A 318 -33.94 -37.92 -25.32
C VAL A 318 -35.26 -37.60 -26.03
N VAL A 319 -35.45 -36.35 -26.40
CA VAL A 319 -36.62 -35.89 -27.14
C VAL A 319 -36.74 -36.61 -28.49
N TYR A 320 -35.65 -36.77 -29.23
CA TYR A 320 -35.62 -37.52 -30.48
C TYR A 320 -35.96 -38.99 -30.29
N ALA A 321 -35.39 -39.64 -29.28
CA ALA A 321 -35.68 -41.03 -28.95
C ALA A 321 -37.16 -41.25 -28.60
N PHE A 322 -37.77 -40.34 -27.83
CA PHE A 322 -39.18 -40.41 -27.46
C PHE A 322 -40.16 -40.06 -28.58
N LEU A 323 -39.79 -39.10 -29.47
CA LEU A 323 -40.65 -38.73 -30.60
C LEU A 323 -40.59 -39.74 -31.77
N ASN A 324 -39.55 -40.54 -31.87
CA ASN A 324 -39.32 -41.50 -32.95
C ASN A 324 -39.70 -42.96 -32.53
N SER A 325 -40.29 -43.12 -31.36
CA SER A 325 -40.87 -44.37 -30.85
C SER A 325 -42.42 -44.29 -30.87
#